data_433f835fb16065734a7606ba17b6a0c2
#
_entry.id   433f835fb16065734a7606ba17b6a0c2
#
_cell.length_a   1.000
_cell.length_b   1.000
_cell.length_c   1.000
_cell.angle_alpha   90.00
_cell.angle_beta   90.00
_cell.angle_gamma   90.00
#
_symmetry.space_group_name_H-M   'P 1'
#
loop_
_entity.id
_entity.type
_entity.pdbx_description
1 polymer ?
#
loop_
_entity_poly.entity_id
_entity_poly.type
_entity_poly.pdbx_seq_one_letter_code
_entity_poly.pdbx_strand_id
1 'polypeptide(L)'
;MSILSDKTIRERIKLDEIIINPLTYNDIQPCSVDLHLAADLINLDGVKFDLKKKPYNLQPNEFILGSTNEWIEIPNDLSAQVDGKSSIGRCGIDIHKTAGWIDAGFKGNITLEIKNNSDKVFQLKNNMAICQIIFFSLTTPVNRPYGSKGLNSHYQNSEGTIMSYKK
;
A
#
# COMPACT_ATOMS: atom_id res chain seq x y z
N MET A 1 -5.90 -12.13 17.83
CA MET A 1 -5.78 -11.24 16.66
C MET A 1 -6.89 -11.64 15.70
N SER A 2 -7.75 -10.71 15.30
CA SER A 2 -8.83 -10.96 14.34
C SER A 2 -8.68 -10.04 13.13
N ILE A 3 -9.07 -10.54 11.97
CA ILE A 3 -9.14 -9.75 10.73
C ILE A 3 -10.51 -9.04 10.72
N LEU A 4 -10.56 -7.79 10.29
CA LEU A 4 -11.81 -7.05 10.16
C LEU A 4 -12.59 -7.56 8.94
N SER A 5 -13.90 -7.77 9.12
CA SER A 5 -14.82 -8.02 8.02
C SER A 5 -15.19 -6.70 7.31
N ASP A 6 -15.74 -6.81 6.10
CA ASP A 6 -16.24 -5.66 5.33
C ASP A 6 -17.24 -4.81 6.12
N LYS A 7 -18.09 -5.43 6.93
CA LYS A 7 -19.03 -4.73 7.83
C LYS A 7 -18.28 -3.82 8.79
N THR A 8 -17.29 -4.37 9.52
CA THR A 8 -16.51 -3.61 10.50
C THR A 8 -15.64 -2.55 9.82
N ILE A 9 -15.05 -2.86 8.67
CA ILE A 9 -14.28 -1.87 7.88
C ILE A 9 -15.16 -0.67 7.52
N ARG A 10 -16.40 -0.91 7.01
CA ARG A 10 -17.33 0.17 6.66
C ARG A 10 -17.76 1.00 7.87
N GLU A 11 -18.02 0.34 9.00
CA GLU A 11 -18.38 1.02 10.25
C GLU A 11 -17.25 1.94 10.72
N ARG A 12 -16.00 1.44 10.72
CA ARG A 12 -14.81 2.20 11.13
C ARG A 12 -14.50 3.37 10.19
N ILE A 13 -14.68 3.18 8.88
CA ILE A 13 -14.51 4.27 7.89
C ILE A 13 -15.60 5.33 8.09
N LYS A 14 -16.87 4.93 8.31
CA LYS A 14 -17.97 5.87 8.55
C LYS A 14 -17.77 6.73 9.81
N LEU A 15 -17.02 6.22 10.78
CA LEU A 15 -16.67 6.92 12.03
C LEU A 15 -15.35 7.71 11.93
N ASP A 16 -14.76 7.79 10.74
CA ASP A 16 -13.45 8.40 10.50
C ASP A 16 -12.30 7.80 11.34
N GLU A 17 -12.46 6.55 11.79
CA GLU A 17 -11.43 5.83 12.55
C GLU A 17 -10.40 5.16 11.63
N ILE A 18 -10.82 4.69 10.45
CA ILE A 18 -9.96 4.29 9.33
C ILE A 18 -10.18 5.29 8.21
N ILE A 19 -9.10 5.87 7.69
CA ILE A 19 -9.19 6.77 6.54
C ILE A 19 -8.53 6.08 5.34
N ILE A 20 -9.25 6.02 4.23
CA ILE A 20 -8.76 5.59 2.91
C ILE A 20 -9.35 6.58 1.89
N ASN A 21 -8.51 7.38 1.25
CA ASN A 21 -8.97 8.43 0.34
C ASN A 21 -8.05 8.53 -0.90
N PRO A 22 -8.60 8.42 -2.13
CA PRO A 22 -10.00 8.15 -2.47
C PRO A 22 -10.42 6.71 -2.15
N LEU A 23 -11.71 6.47 -1.99
CA LEU A 23 -12.28 5.14 -1.78
C LEU A 23 -13.61 5.03 -2.51
N THR A 24 -13.85 3.92 -3.18
CA THR A 24 -15.17 3.57 -3.72
C THR A 24 -15.78 2.41 -2.94
N TYR A 25 -17.10 2.29 -3.01
CA TYR A 25 -17.80 1.20 -2.32
C TYR A 25 -17.34 -0.18 -2.80
N ASN A 26 -17.01 -0.31 -4.08
CA ASN A 26 -16.60 -1.58 -4.71
C ASN A 26 -15.20 -2.03 -4.33
N ASP A 27 -14.37 -1.14 -3.77
CA ASP A 27 -13.03 -1.49 -3.33
C ASP A 27 -13.04 -2.30 -2.03
N ILE A 28 -14.13 -2.21 -1.24
CA ILE A 28 -14.26 -2.95 0.01
C ILE A 28 -14.66 -4.38 -0.28
N GLN A 29 -13.74 -5.31 -0.03
CA GLN A 29 -13.86 -6.75 -0.19
C GLN A 29 -14.27 -7.41 1.15
N PRO A 30 -14.61 -8.70 1.22
CA PRO A 30 -15.11 -9.35 2.45
C PRO A 30 -14.23 -9.18 3.69
N CYS A 31 -12.91 -9.04 3.55
CA CYS A 31 -11.98 -8.85 4.67
C CYS A 31 -10.73 -8.02 4.29
N SER A 32 -10.83 -7.21 3.25
CA SER A 32 -9.75 -6.34 2.78
C SER A 32 -10.32 -5.14 2.02
N VAL A 33 -9.47 -4.20 1.64
CA VAL A 33 -9.80 -3.11 0.73
C VAL A 33 -8.81 -3.11 -0.41
N ASP A 34 -9.29 -3.08 -1.65
CA ASP A 34 -8.48 -2.94 -2.85
C ASP A 34 -7.83 -1.55 -2.90
N LEU A 35 -6.56 -1.50 -3.27
CA LEU A 35 -5.80 -0.27 -3.44
C LEU A 35 -5.24 -0.19 -4.86
N HIS A 36 -5.09 1.05 -5.34
CA HIS A 36 -4.74 1.35 -6.71
C HIS A 36 -3.35 1.97 -6.83
N LEU A 37 -2.68 1.67 -7.94
CA LEU A 37 -1.36 2.22 -8.24
C LEU A 37 -1.45 3.71 -8.60
N ALA A 38 -0.72 4.54 -7.88
CA ALA A 38 -0.56 5.95 -8.20
C ALA A 38 0.21 6.16 -9.52
N ALA A 39 0.22 7.39 -9.99
CA ALA A 39 0.85 7.71 -11.27
C ALA A 39 2.38 7.71 -11.23
N ASP A 40 2.98 7.92 -10.08
CA ASP A 40 4.42 8.11 -9.93
C ASP A 40 5.12 6.79 -9.63
N LEU A 41 6.13 6.48 -10.46
CA LEU A 41 7.05 5.38 -10.25
C LEU A 41 8.48 5.93 -10.14
N ILE A 42 9.33 5.24 -9.37
CA ILE A 42 10.75 5.58 -9.23
C ILE A 42 11.58 4.30 -9.31
N ASN A 43 12.61 4.24 -10.18
CA ASN A 43 13.55 3.13 -10.18
C ASN A 43 14.64 3.32 -9.11
N LEU A 44 15.49 2.31 -8.92
CA LEU A 44 16.57 2.37 -7.91
C LEU A 44 17.64 3.44 -8.19
N ASP A 45 17.74 3.93 -9.42
CA ASP A 45 18.64 5.03 -9.82
C ASP A 45 18.01 6.40 -9.55
N GLY A 46 16.77 6.45 -9.01
CA GLY A 46 16.04 7.68 -8.74
C GLY A 46 15.34 8.31 -9.96
N VAL A 47 15.29 7.59 -11.09
CA VAL A 47 14.60 8.07 -12.29
C VAL A 47 13.09 7.92 -12.09
N LYS A 48 12.37 9.01 -12.33
CA LYS A 48 10.92 9.09 -12.16
C LYS A 48 10.18 8.85 -13.47
N PHE A 49 9.06 8.12 -13.38
CA PHE A 49 8.15 7.86 -14.49
C PHE A 49 6.73 8.27 -14.09
N ASP A 50 5.96 8.76 -15.07
CA ASP A 50 4.61 9.23 -14.86
C ASP A 50 3.62 8.41 -15.69
N LEU A 51 2.83 7.57 -15.01
CA LEU A 51 1.84 6.69 -15.63
C LEU A 51 0.64 7.42 -16.23
N LYS A 52 0.42 8.72 -15.90
CA LYS A 52 -0.58 9.55 -16.57
C LYS A 52 -0.16 9.88 -18.02
N LYS A 53 1.15 9.93 -18.29
CA LYS A 53 1.68 10.19 -19.62
C LYS A 53 1.68 8.96 -20.49
N LYS A 54 2.09 7.83 -19.93
CA LYS A 54 2.10 6.53 -20.63
C LYS A 54 2.22 5.38 -19.63
N PRO A 55 1.66 4.20 -19.95
CA PRO A 55 1.90 2.98 -19.16
C PRO A 55 3.40 2.65 -19.10
N TYR A 56 3.82 2.01 -18.02
CA TYR A 56 5.19 1.52 -17.84
C TYR A 56 5.27 0.02 -18.12
N ASN A 57 6.19 -0.39 -18.98
CA ASN A 57 6.43 -1.78 -19.33
C ASN A 57 7.53 -2.36 -18.40
N LEU A 58 7.11 -2.96 -17.30
CA LEU A 58 7.99 -3.59 -16.33
C LEU A 58 8.60 -4.86 -16.95
N GLN A 59 9.91 -4.84 -17.18
CA GLN A 59 10.64 -5.92 -17.83
C GLN A 59 10.78 -7.15 -16.92
N PRO A 60 11.03 -8.36 -17.45
CA PRO A 60 11.40 -9.53 -16.65
C PRO A 60 12.56 -9.20 -15.69
N ASN A 61 12.44 -9.63 -14.43
CA ASN A 61 13.39 -9.36 -13.33
C ASN A 61 13.59 -7.88 -12.96
N GLU A 62 12.82 -6.96 -13.51
CA GLU A 62 12.90 -5.56 -13.13
C GLU A 62 12.22 -5.31 -11.78
N PHE A 63 12.77 -4.36 -11.02
CA PHE A 63 12.24 -3.84 -9.76
C PHE A 63 11.98 -2.34 -9.91
N ILE A 64 10.83 -1.88 -9.42
CA ILE A 64 10.47 -0.47 -9.41
C ILE A 64 9.67 -0.14 -8.15
N LEU A 65 9.79 1.07 -7.66
CA LEU A 65 8.95 1.60 -6.59
C LEU A 65 7.74 2.30 -7.20
N GLY A 66 6.59 2.06 -6.63
CA GLY A 66 5.35 2.78 -6.85
C GLY A 66 4.72 3.15 -5.51
N SER A 67 3.54 3.76 -5.53
CA SER A 67 2.78 4.00 -4.31
C SER A 67 1.30 3.71 -4.51
N THR A 68 0.57 3.60 -3.41
CA THR A 68 -0.89 3.60 -3.47
C THR A 68 -1.39 4.98 -3.86
N ASN A 69 -2.45 5.02 -4.68
CA ASN A 69 -3.17 6.25 -4.99
C ASN A 69 -3.89 6.78 -3.73
N GLU A 70 -4.29 5.87 -2.86
CA GLU A 70 -5.01 6.16 -1.64
C GLU A 70 -4.06 6.67 -0.55
N TRP A 71 -4.45 7.74 0.10
CA TRP A 71 -3.98 8.14 1.41
C TRP A 71 -4.63 7.24 2.46
N ILE A 72 -3.86 6.72 3.41
CA ILE A 72 -4.32 5.77 4.41
C ILE A 72 -3.95 6.26 5.81
N GLU A 73 -4.90 6.16 6.77
CA GLU A 73 -4.61 6.38 8.18
C GLU A 73 -5.09 5.18 8.99
N ILE A 74 -4.18 4.62 9.79
CA ILE A 74 -4.42 3.47 10.66
C ILE A 74 -4.59 3.94 12.09
N PRO A 75 -5.69 3.62 12.80
CA PRO A 75 -5.89 3.99 14.19
C PRO A 75 -4.95 3.20 15.13
N ASN A 76 -4.90 3.62 16.40
CA ASN A 76 -3.96 3.06 17.38
C ASN A 76 -4.29 1.64 17.86
N ASP A 77 -5.48 1.14 17.57
CA ASP A 77 -5.96 -0.20 17.95
C ASP A 77 -5.96 -1.21 16.81
N LEU A 78 -5.48 -0.79 15.63
CA LEU A 78 -5.32 -1.64 14.46
C LEU A 78 -3.86 -1.63 13.96
N SER A 79 -3.43 -2.73 13.38
CA SER A 79 -2.35 -2.79 12.41
C SER A 79 -2.91 -3.23 11.06
N ALA A 80 -2.12 -3.11 10.00
CA ALA A 80 -2.55 -3.57 8.69
C ALA A 80 -1.42 -4.31 7.96
N GLN A 81 -1.80 -5.02 6.90
CA GLN A 81 -0.87 -5.65 5.97
C GLN A 81 -1.30 -5.32 4.54
N VAL A 82 -0.36 -4.90 3.73
CA VAL A 82 -0.54 -4.87 2.27
C VAL A 82 -0.18 -6.22 1.70
N ASP A 83 -1.01 -6.71 0.80
CA ASP A 83 -0.76 -7.94 0.06
C ASP A 83 -1.13 -7.75 -1.43
N GLY A 84 -0.56 -8.57 -2.31
CA GLY A 84 -0.87 -8.54 -3.73
C GLY A 84 -2.27 -9.06 -4.04
N LYS A 85 -2.89 -8.54 -5.10
CA LYS A 85 -4.12 -9.13 -5.63
C LYS A 85 -3.78 -10.44 -6.34
N SER A 86 -4.65 -11.46 -6.22
CA SER A 86 -4.47 -12.76 -6.87
C SER A 86 -4.27 -12.64 -8.39
N SER A 87 -4.98 -11.70 -9.04
CA SER A 87 -4.87 -11.45 -10.48
C SER A 87 -3.48 -10.92 -10.88
N ILE A 88 -2.83 -10.17 -10.00
CA ILE A 88 -1.49 -9.60 -10.21
C ILE A 88 -0.43 -10.66 -9.88
N GLY A 89 -0.56 -11.33 -8.72
CA GLY A 89 0.36 -12.42 -8.32
C GLY A 89 0.42 -13.56 -9.32
N ARG A 90 -0.72 -13.92 -9.96
CA ARG A 90 -0.77 -14.94 -11.02
C ARG A 90 -0.08 -14.52 -12.33
N CYS A 91 0.25 -13.24 -12.48
CA CYS A 91 1.11 -12.76 -13.56
C CYS A 91 2.61 -12.80 -13.19
N GLY A 92 2.95 -13.29 -11.99
CA GLY A 92 4.34 -13.34 -11.49
C GLY A 92 4.84 -12.00 -10.95
N ILE A 93 3.95 -11.12 -10.53
CA ILE A 93 4.29 -9.79 -10.01
C ILE A 93 4.15 -9.78 -8.50
N ASP A 94 5.24 -9.49 -7.79
CA ASP A 94 5.24 -9.15 -6.37
C ASP A 94 4.94 -7.65 -6.21
N ILE A 95 4.20 -7.29 -5.17
CA ILE A 95 3.82 -5.90 -4.90
C ILE A 95 4.58 -5.32 -3.71
N HIS A 96 4.97 -6.16 -2.78
CA HIS A 96 5.89 -5.83 -1.70
C HIS A 96 6.88 -6.99 -1.55
N LYS A 97 8.15 -6.68 -1.42
CA LYS A 97 9.16 -7.73 -1.32
C LYS A 97 9.30 -8.25 0.11
N THR A 98 9.31 -7.37 1.09
CA THR A 98 9.52 -7.74 2.49
C THR A 98 8.76 -6.90 3.51
N ALA A 99 8.23 -5.75 3.14
CA ALA A 99 7.74 -4.71 4.06
C ALA A 99 6.22 -4.46 3.95
N GLY A 100 5.43 -5.54 3.91
CA GLY A 100 3.96 -5.45 3.80
C GLY A 100 3.24 -5.06 5.10
N TRP A 101 3.93 -5.06 6.26
CA TRP A 101 3.33 -4.73 7.55
C TRP A 101 3.26 -3.22 7.77
N ILE A 102 2.11 -2.75 8.26
CA ILE A 102 1.85 -1.34 8.54
C ILE A 102 1.46 -1.20 10.01
N ASP A 103 2.24 -0.41 10.71
CA ASP A 103 2.05 -0.18 12.13
C ASP A 103 0.84 0.70 12.45
N ALA A 104 0.28 0.52 13.64
CA ALA A 104 -0.76 1.38 14.21
C ALA A 104 -0.28 2.83 14.27
N GLY A 105 -1.14 3.76 13.85
CA GLY A 105 -0.83 5.19 13.80
C GLY A 105 -0.16 5.66 12.49
N PHE A 106 0.12 4.75 11.53
CA PHE A 106 0.63 5.15 10.22
C PHE A 106 -0.36 6.06 9.48
N LYS A 107 0.19 7.05 8.78
CA LYS A 107 -0.54 7.95 7.88
C LYS A 107 0.30 8.20 6.62
N GLY A 108 -0.30 8.10 5.45
CA GLY A 108 0.38 8.39 4.18
C GLY A 108 -0.05 7.50 3.01
N ASN A 109 0.58 7.71 1.86
CA ASN A 109 0.56 6.74 0.76
C ASN A 109 1.55 5.62 1.07
N ILE A 110 1.19 4.38 0.73
CA ILE A 110 2.06 3.22 0.96
C ILE A 110 2.96 3.05 -0.25
N THR A 111 4.27 3.10 -0.06
CA THR A 111 5.22 2.75 -1.14
C THR A 111 5.21 1.26 -1.37
N LEU A 112 5.09 0.86 -2.63
CA LEU A 112 5.05 -0.51 -3.12
C LEU A 112 6.38 -0.90 -3.75
N GLU A 113 6.90 -2.07 -3.39
CA GLU A 113 8.14 -2.67 -3.89
C GLU A 113 7.82 -3.65 -5.02
N ILE A 114 7.57 -3.14 -6.23
CA ILE A 114 7.03 -3.91 -7.35
C ILE A 114 8.15 -4.66 -8.07
N LYS A 115 8.05 -5.98 -8.16
CA LYS A 115 9.01 -6.86 -8.84
C LYS A 115 8.31 -7.76 -9.84
N ASN A 116 8.84 -7.80 -11.07
CA ASN A 116 8.42 -8.77 -12.07
C ASN A 116 9.29 -10.04 -11.98
N ASN A 117 8.73 -11.13 -11.47
CA ASN A 117 9.41 -12.44 -11.40
C ASN A 117 9.07 -13.34 -12.60
N SER A 118 8.25 -12.87 -13.54
CA SER A 118 7.89 -13.62 -14.74
C SER A 118 8.93 -13.41 -15.87
N ASP A 119 8.82 -14.22 -16.91
CA ASP A 119 9.59 -14.11 -18.15
C ASP A 119 8.94 -13.16 -19.19
N LYS A 120 7.84 -12.51 -18.84
CA LYS A 120 7.05 -11.63 -19.72
C LYS A 120 7.05 -10.20 -19.23
N VAL A 121 6.93 -9.27 -20.16
CA VAL A 121 6.71 -7.86 -19.84
C VAL A 121 5.33 -7.70 -19.20
N PHE A 122 5.27 -7.00 -18.05
CA PHE A 122 4.02 -6.65 -17.39
C PHE A 122 3.77 -5.15 -17.51
N GLN A 123 2.58 -4.75 -17.93
CA GLN A 123 2.26 -3.33 -18.11
C GLN A 123 1.61 -2.74 -16.85
N LEU A 124 2.31 -1.82 -16.20
CA LEU A 124 1.77 -0.99 -15.11
C LEU A 124 1.00 0.19 -15.69
N LYS A 125 -0.19 0.45 -15.16
CA LYS A 125 -1.08 1.55 -15.57
C LYS A 125 -1.50 2.38 -14.37
N ASN A 126 -1.68 3.68 -14.58
CA ASN A 126 -2.26 4.55 -13.56
C ASN A 126 -3.63 4.04 -13.11
N ASN A 127 -3.87 4.09 -11.83
CA ASN A 127 -5.14 3.71 -11.18
C ASN A 127 -5.58 2.25 -11.41
N MET A 128 -4.64 1.33 -11.73
CA MET A 128 -4.97 -0.09 -11.74
C MET A 128 -5.04 -0.64 -10.31
N ALA A 129 -6.05 -1.46 -10.01
CA ALA A 129 -6.10 -2.19 -8.74
C ALA A 129 -4.93 -3.17 -8.68
N ILE A 130 -3.97 -2.95 -7.76
CA ILE A 130 -2.70 -3.64 -7.74
C ILE A 130 -2.46 -4.45 -6.47
N CYS A 131 -2.94 -3.98 -5.34
CA CYS A 131 -2.79 -4.63 -4.03
C CYS A 131 -4.09 -4.52 -3.22
N GLN A 132 -4.06 -5.06 -2.02
CA GLN A 132 -5.14 -4.97 -1.05
C GLN A 132 -4.55 -4.71 0.34
N ILE A 133 -5.32 -4.03 1.20
CA ILE A 133 -4.97 -3.83 2.60
C ILE A 133 -5.90 -4.64 3.50
N ILE A 134 -5.32 -5.35 4.46
CA ILE A 134 -6.01 -6.20 5.43
C ILE A 134 -5.78 -5.59 6.81
N PHE A 135 -6.82 -5.45 7.62
CA PHE A 135 -6.75 -4.85 8.96
C PHE A 135 -6.82 -5.93 10.04
N PHE A 136 -5.99 -5.78 11.06
CA PHE A 136 -5.89 -6.67 12.22
C PHE A 136 -6.15 -5.91 13.50
N SER A 137 -7.07 -6.42 14.33
CA SER A 137 -7.27 -5.86 15.67
C SER A 137 -6.07 -6.20 16.57
N LEU A 138 -5.53 -5.20 17.24
CA LEU A 138 -4.56 -5.38 18.31
C LEU A 138 -5.24 -5.81 19.61
N THR A 139 -4.53 -6.45 20.50
CA THR A 139 -5.05 -6.87 21.82
C THR A 139 -5.41 -5.68 22.70
N THR A 140 -4.70 -4.58 22.54
CA THR A 140 -4.92 -3.27 23.15
C THR A 140 -4.41 -2.19 22.20
N PRO A 141 -4.90 -0.94 22.28
CA PRO A 141 -4.30 0.16 21.53
C PRO A 141 -2.83 0.35 21.92
N VAL A 142 -2.01 0.76 20.95
CA VAL A 142 -0.58 0.99 21.19
C VAL A 142 -0.35 2.25 22.03
N ASN A 143 0.62 2.20 22.94
CA ASN A 143 1.05 3.37 23.71
C ASN A 143 1.92 4.34 22.89
N ARG A 144 2.59 3.84 21.85
CA ARG A 144 3.52 4.60 21.02
C ARG A 144 3.21 4.32 19.54
N PRO A 145 2.22 5.02 18.96
CA PRO A 145 1.89 4.83 17.53
C PRO A 145 3.04 5.24 16.61
N TYR A 146 3.03 4.72 15.39
CA TYR A 146 4.00 5.08 14.35
C TYR A 146 4.07 6.60 14.21
N GLY A 147 5.28 7.15 14.11
CA GLY A 147 5.52 8.60 14.15
C GLY A 147 5.77 9.16 15.55
N SER A 148 5.63 8.38 16.64
CA SER A 148 5.94 8.83 18.00
C SER A 148 7.41 9.19 18.15
N LYS A 149 7.71 10.22 18.96
CA LYS A 149 9.07 10.65 19.26
C LYS A 149 9.94 9.46 19.71
N GLY A 150 11.09 9.26 19.07
CA GLY A 150 12.06 8.22 19.40
C GLY A 150 11.77 6.83 18.83
N LEU A 151 10.79 6.66 17.92
CA LEU A 151 10.58 5.41 17.18
C LEU A 151 11.38 5.33 15.87
N ASN A 152 12.00 6.43 15.43
CA ASN A 152 12.67 6.52 14.12
C ASN A 152 11.74 6.14 12.94
N SER A 153 10.49 6.57 13.00
CA SER A 153 9.50 6.36 11.94
C SER A 153 9.82 7.27 10.77
N HIS A 154 10.35 6.70 9.68
CA HIS A 154 10.89 7.48 8.56
C HIS A 154 9.84 7.86 7.49
N TYR A 155 8.69 7.18 7.47
CA TYR A 155 7.71 7.28 6.40
C TYR A 155 6.35 7.81 6.86
N GLN A 156 6.30 8.44 8.04
CA GLN A 156 5.06 9.07 8.52
C GLN A 156 4.74 10.29 7.66
N ASN A 157 3.47 10.41 7.25
CA ASN A 157 2.97 11.44 6.33
C ASN A 157 3.65 11.45 4.95
N SER A 158 4.08 10.26 4.47
CA SER A 158 4.66 10.14 3.13
C SER A 158 3.61 10.40 2.05
N GLU A 159 3.97 11.24 1.08
CA GLU A 159 3.16 11.56 -0.10
C GLU A 159 3.81 10.96 -1.36
N GLY A 160 3.02 10.16 -2.10
CA GLY A 160 3.50 9.47 -3.29
C GLY A 160 4.59 8.44 -3.02
N THR A 161 5.38 8.13 -4.05
CA THR A 161 6.43 7.10 -4.00
C THR A 161 7.70 7.64 -3.34
N ILE A 162 8.11 7.01 -2.25
CA ILE A 162 9.27 7.41 -1.46
C ILE A 162 10.41 6.38 -1.59
N MET A 163 11.62 6.82 -1.89
CA MET A 163 12.81 5.98 -1.85
C MET A 163 13.24 5.67 -0.41
N SER A 164 14.12 4.65 -0.25
CA SER A 164 14.71 4.37 1.06
C SER A 164 15.39 5.61 1.63
N TYR A 165 15.17 5.87 2.92
CA TYR A 165 15.89 6.93 3.65
C TYR A 165 17.39 6.61 3.82
N LYS A 166 17.78 5.33 3.70
CA LYS A 166 19.19 4.90 3.64
C LYS A 166 19.68 5.07 2.20
N LYS A 167 20.73 5.85 2.04
CA LYS A 167 21.49 5.94 0.80
C LYS A 167 22.54 4.84 0.72
#